data_ab57560d867269868647289dc9245157
#
_entry.id   ab57560d867269868647289dc9245157
#
_cell.length_a   1.000
_cell.length_b   1.000
_cell.length_c   1.000
_cell.angle_alpha   90.00
_cell.angle_beta   90.00
_cell.angle_gamma   90.00
#
_symmetry.space_group_name_H-M   'P 1'
#
loop_
_entity.id
_entity.type
_entity.pdbx_description
1 polymer ?
#
loop_
_entity_poly.entity_id
_entity_poly.type
_entity_poly.pdbx_seq_one_letter_code
_entity_poly.pdbx_strand_id
1 'polypeptide(L)'
;MLDLFADAEPWQEPLAPGATILRRFALSRAAALFDGIDAVTTRSPFRHMVTPGGYTMSVAMTNCGELGWATNARGYVYAANDPLTDQPWPPMPEAFQALCHDAAVAAGYPDFR
;
A
#
# COMPACT_ATOMS: atom_id res chain seq x y z
N MET A 1 31.93 0.99 19.48
CA MET A 1 31.30 -0.32 19.25
C MET A 1 29.94 -0.11 18.61
N LEU A 2 29.68 -0.81 17.56
CA LEU A 2 28.37 -0.78 16.92
C LEU A 2 27.37 -1.48 17.82
N ASP A 3 26.35 -0.75 18.24
CA ASP A 3 25.23 -1.34 18.97
C ASP A 3 24.25 -1.91 17.95
N LEU A 4 24.25 -3.22 17.84
CA LEU A 4 23.36 -3.93 16.88
C LEU A 4 21.88 -3.73 17.22
N PHE A 5 21.55 -3.29 18.40
CA PHE A 5 20.18 -3.05 18.85
C PHE A 5 19.78 -1.58 18.82
N ALA A 6 20.71 -0.66 18.53
CA ALA A 6 20.41 0.76 18.46
C ALA A 6 19.36 1.08 17.40
N ASP A 7 19.33 0.30 16.29
CA ASP A 7 18.34 0.45 15.22
C ASP A 7 17.05 -0.33 15.49
N ALA A 8 16.93 -1.01 16.64
CA ALA A 8 15.70 -1.76 16.96
C ALA A 8 14.54 -0.85 17.37
N GLU A 9 14.85 0.37 17.84
CA GLU A 9 13.85 1.34 18.27
C GLU A 9 13.35 2.18 17.10
N PRO A 10 12.04 2.47 17.04
CA PRO A 10 11.50 3.38 16.04
C PRO A 10 12.09 4.79 16.20
N TRP A 11 12.40 5.43 15.09
CA TRP A 11 12.83 6.82 15.07
C TRP A 11 12.48 7.50 13.76
N GLN A 12 12.48 8.80 13.74
CA GLN A 12 12.15 9.59 12.56
C GLN A 12 13.39 10.19 11.93
N GLU A 13 13.44 10.13 10.60
CA GLU A 13 14.48 10.75 9.80
C GLU A 13 13.84 11.79 8.87
N PRO A 14 13.86 13.08 9.26
CA PRO A 14 13.32 14.12 8.37
C PRO A 14 14.15 14.23 7.10
N LEU A 15 13.48 14.27 5.96
CA LEU A 15 14.13 14.43 4.65
C LEU A 15 14.00 15.86 4.13
N ALA A 16 12.81 16.44 4.27
CA ALA A 16 12.47 17.79 3.81
C ALA A 16 11.17 18.22 4.48
N PRO A 17 10.77 19.50 4.38
CA PRO A 17 9.44 19.90 4.84
C PRO A 17 8.36 19.04 4.18
N GLY A 18 7.52 18.42 5.01
CA GLY A 18 6.47 17.52 4.53
C GLY A 18 6.91 16.11 4.17
N ALA A 19 8.18 15.75 4.41
CA ALA A 19 8.70 14.42 4.10
C ALA A 19 9.57 13.89 5.22
N THR A 20 9.22 12.71 5.74
CA THR A 20 9.99 12.04 6.80
C THR A 20 9.93 10.53 6.61
N ILE A 21 10.96 9.85 7.05
CA ILE A 21 10.99 8.39 7.13
C ILE A 21 10.72 8.01 8.59
N LEU A 22 9.74 7.14 8.76
CA LEU A 22 9.43 6.54 10.06
C LEU A 22 10.13 5.18 10.13
N ARG A 23 11.36 5.18 10.66
CA ARG A 23 12.17 3.97 10.71
C ARG A 23 11.56 2.94 11.65
N ARG A 24 11.44 1.70 11.19
CA ARG A 24 10.92 0.55 11.93
C ARG A 24 9.48 0.72 12.43
N PHE A 25 8.76 1.71 11.91
CA PHE A 25 7.41 2.02 12.37
C PHE A 25 6.42 0.88 12.09
N ALA A 26 6.55 0.24 10.93
CA ALA A 26 5.64 -0.82 10.51
C ALA A 26 6.08 -2.22 10.96
N LEU A 27 7.26 -2.37 11.55
CA LEU A 27 7.86 -3.69 11.81
C LEU A 27 7.01 -4.57 12.74
N SER A 28 6.47 -4.00 13.81
CA SER A 28 5.59 -4.74 14.74
C SER A 28 4.23 -5.09 14.14
N ARG A 29 3.89 -4.51 12.99
CA ARG A 29 2.63 -4.71 12.29
C ARG A 29 2.77 -5.62 11.07
N ALA A 30 3.99 -6.12 10.79
CA ALA A 30 4.28 -6.85 9.56
C ALA A 30 3.36 -8.06 9.36
N ALA A 31 3.14 -8.87 10.40
CA ALA A 31 2.28 -10.04 10.31
C ALA A 31 0.84 -9.65 9.90
N ALA A 32 0.27 -8.63 10.54
CA ALA A 32 -1.07 -8.15 10.22
C ALA A 32 -1.15 -7.56 8.80
N LEU A 33 -0.09 -6.90 8.34
CA LEU A 33 -0.02 -6.36 6.97
C LEU A 33 0.03 -7.49 5.95
N PHE A 34 0.82 -8.53 6.17
CA PHE A 34 0.87 -9.69 5.28
C PHE A 34 -0.46 -10.45 5.26
N ASP A 35 -1.12 -10.60 6.40
CA ASP A 35 -2.46 -11.19 6.45
C ASP A 35 -3.46 -10.35 5.62
N GLY A 36 -3.35 -9.03 5.69
CA GLY A 36 -4.16 -8.13 4.88
C GLY A 36 -3.91 -8.29 3.38
N ILE A 37 -2.64 -8.43 2.98
CA ILE A 37 -2.28 -8.70 1.59
C ILE A 37 -2.88 -10.03 1.12
N ASP A 38 -2.80 -11.06 1.93
CA ASP A 38 -3.38 -12.36 1.61
C ASP A 38 -4.90 -12.28 1.43
N ALA A 39 -5.58 -11.56 2.30
CA ALA A 39 -7.03 -11.36 2.20
C ALA A 39 -7.42 -10.63 0.91
N VAL A 40 -6.67 -9.60 0.54
CA VAL A 40 -6.91 -8.85 -0.71
C VAL A 40 -6.64 -9.74 -1.92
N THR A 41 -5.50 -10.41 -1.96
CA THR A 41 -5.08 -11.19 -3.14
C THR A 41 -5.86 -12.46 -3.33
N THR A 42 -6.52 -12.97 -2.30
CA THR A 42 -7.45 -14.09 -2.43
C THR A 42 -8.68 -13.71 -3.25
N ARG A 43 -9.17 -12.48 -3.12
CA ARG A 43 -10.33 -11.98 -3.85
C ARG A 43 -9.95 -11.29 -5.16
N SER A 44 -8.88 -10.51 -5.16
CA SER A 44 -8.36 -9.79 -6.32
C SER A 44 -6.88 -10.15 -6.51
N PRO A 45 -6.58 -11.21 -7.26
CA PRO A 45 -5.20 -11.69 -7.41
C PRO A 45 -4.27 -10.66 -8.03
N PHE A 46 -2.98 -10.76 -7.71
CA PHE A 46 -1.96 -10.03 -8.45
C PHE A 46 -2.04 -10.37 -9.93
N ARG A 47 -1.90 -9.34 -10.76
CA ARG A 47 -1.90 -9.50 -12.22
C ARG A 47 -0.92 -8.51 -12.84
N HIS A 48 -0.47 -8.85 -14.03
CA HIS A 48 0.37 -7.96 -14.83
C HIS A 48 -0.54 -7.18 -15.78
N MET A 49 -0.70 -5.89 -15.52
CA MET A 49 -1.54 -5.03 -16.35
C MET A 49 -0.84 -4.63 -17.64
N VAL A 50 -1.61 -4.19 -18.63
CA VAL A 50 -1.10 -3.75 -19.92
C VAL A 50 -1.14 -2.22 -19.97
N THR A 51 -0.06 -1.59 -20.42
CA THR A 51 0.03 -0.14 -20.59
C THR A 51 -0.69 0.32 -21.85
N PRO A 52 -0.99 1.62 -21.99
CA PRO A 52 -1.60 2.15 -23.22
C PRO A 52 -0.81 1.85 -24.49
N GLY A 53 0.50 1.64 -24.42
CA GLY A 53 1.32 1.23 -25.55
C GLY A 53 1.22 -0.26 -25.91
N GLY A 54 0.44 -1.04 -25.19
CA GLY A 54 0.28 -2.48 -25.39
C GLY A 54 1.36 -3.34 -24.74
N TYR A 55 2.19 -2.76 -23.86
CA TYR A 55 3.24 -3.50 -23.16
C TYR A 55 2.72 -4.04 -21.84
N THR A 56 3.05 -5.28 -21.56
CA THR A 56 2.74 -5.90 -20.26
C THR A 56 3.70 -5.39 -19.19
N MET A 57 3.15 -4.89 -18.07
CA MET A 57 3.97 -4.43 -16.95
C MET A 57 4.70 -5.60 -16.29
N SER A 58 5.97 -5.41 -15.99
CA SER A 58 6.77 -6.42 -15.30
C SER A 58 6.38 -6.57 -13.83
N VAL A 59 5.75 -5.54 -13.26
CA VAL A 59 5.31 -5.53 -11.86
C VAL A 59 3.89 -6.09 -11.78
N ALA A 60 3.70 -7.04 -10.86
CA ALA A 60 2.37 -7.55 -10.55
C ALA A 60 1.65 -6.57 -9.62
N MET A 61 0.39 -6.27 -9.92
CA MET A 61 -0.39 -5.29 -9.18
C MET A 61 -1.78 -5.82 -8.84
N THR A 62 -2.34 -5.29 -7.78
CA THR A 62 -3.76 -5.40 -7.42
C THR A 62 -4.14 -4.17 -6.61
N ASN A 63 -5.39 -4.12 -6.17
CA ASN A 63 -5.91 -2.98 -5.41
C ASN A 63 -6.86 -3.43 -4.31
N CYS A 64 -7.12 -2.53 -3.38
CA CYS A 64 -8.19 -2.64 -2.39
C CYS A 64 -8.79 -1.26 -2.13
N GLY A 65 -10.00 -1.23 -1.60
CA GLY A 65 -10.71 0.01 -1.32
C GLY A 65 -11.82 0.29 -2.32
N GLU A 66 -12.36 1.50 -2.26
CA GLU A 66 -13.50 1.89 -3.08
C GLU A 66 -13.17 2.00 -4.57
N LEU A 67 -11.96 2.44 -4.89
CA LEU A 67 -11.47 2.59 -6.25
C LEU A 67 -10.09 1.96 -6.37
N GLY A 68 -9.84 1.32 -7.49
CA GLY A 68 -8.53 0.76 -7.81
C GLY A 68 -7.99 1.33 -9.12
N TRP A 69 -6.70 1.64 -9.13
CA TRP A 69 -6.04 2.05 -10.35
C TRP A 69 -5.81 0.85 -11.26
N ALA A 70 -6.23 0.98 -12.50
CA ALA A 70 -6.01 -0.04 -13.52
C ALA A 70 -5.57 0.61 -14.83
N THR A 71 -4.87 -0.15 -15.65
CA THR A 71 -4.46 0.29 -16.96
C THR A 71 -4.68 -0.82 -17.98
N ASN A 72 -5.02 -0.43 -19.21
CA ASN A 72 -5.11 -1.30 -20.38
C ASN A 72 -4.65 -0.53 -21.61
N ALA A 73 -4.74 -1.14 -22.78
CA ALA A 73 -4.29 -0.51 -24.03
C ALA A 73 -5.01 0.82 -24.34
N ARG A 74 -6.16 1.08 -23.71
CA ARG A 74 -6.93 2.33 -23.90
C ARG A 74 -6.52 3.45 -22.95
N GLY A 75 -5.82 3.16 -21.85
CA GLY A 75 -5.39 4.16 -20.89
C GLY A 75 -5.55 3.75 -19.43
N TYR A 76 -5.44 4.73 -18.56
CA TYR A 76 -5.54 4.56 -17.11
C TYR A 76 -6.96 4.84 -16.64
N VAL A 77 -7.39 4.13 -15.61
CA VAL A 77 -8.71 4.34 -15.01
C VAL A 77 -8.67 4.03 -13.51
N TYR A 78 -9.46 4.79 -12.76
CA TYR A 78 -9.81 4.42 -11.39
C TYR A 78 -11.17 3.74 -11.43
N ALA A 79 -11.19 2.44 -11.21
CA ALA A 79 -12.39 1.61 -11.37
C ALA A 79 -12.89 1.15 -10.00
N ALA A 80 -14.22 1.12 -9.86
CA ALA A 80 -14.86 0.58 -8.65
C ALA A 80 -14.80 -0.94 -8.61
N ASN A 81 -14.77 -1.58 -9.77
CA ASN A 81 -14.71 -3.03 -9.89
C ASN A 81 -13.37 -3.47 -10.46
N ASP A 82 -12.90 -4.61 -9.98
CA ASP A 82 -11.72 -5.27 -10.50
C ASP A 82 -12.03 -5.78 -11.92
N PRO A 83 -11.33 -5.31 -12.97
CA PRO A 83 -11.58 -5.76 -14.35
C PRO A 83 -11.35 -7.26 -14.57
N LEU A 84 -10.52 -7.90 -13.72
CA LEU A 84 -10.22 -9.32 -13.84
C LEU A 84 -11.36 -10.19 -13.32
N THR A 85 -11.99 -9.80 -12.21
CA THR A 85 -13.01 -10.58 -11.53
C THR A 85 -14.42 -10.10 -11.79
N ASP A 86 -14.56 -8.86 -12.29
CA ASP A 86 -15.82 -8.14 -12.46
C ASP A 86 -16.61 -7.97 -11.15
N GLN A 87 -15.89 -7.97 -10.04
CA GLN A 87 -16.43 -7.76 -8.71
C GLN A 87 -15.80 -6.50 -8.09
N PRO A 88 -16.46 -5.87 -7.11
CA PRO A 88 -15.83 -4.78 -6.39
C PRO A 88 -14.46 -5.20 -5.82
N TRP A 89 -13.52 -4.25 -5.81
CA TRP A 89 -12.25 -4.49 -5.14
C TRP A 89 -12.51 -4.87 -3.67
N PRO A 90 -11.65 -5.73 -3.06
CA PRO A 90 -11.77 -6.02 -1.64
C PRO A 90 -11.69 -4.74 -0.81
N PRO A 91 -12.35 -4.67 0.34
CA PRO A 91 -12.19 -3.52 1.22
C PRO A 91 -10.73 -3.40 1.67
N MET A 92 -10.31 -2.16 1.95
CA MET A 92 -8.97 -1.94 2.51
C MET A 92 -8.86 -2.62 3.86
N PRO A 93 -7.88 -3.50 4.09
CA PRO A 93 -7.70 -4.14 5.39
C PRO A 93 -7.57 -3.12 6.51
N GLU A 94 -8.15 -3.41 7.65
CA GLU A 94 -8.10 -2.53 8.82
C GLU A 94 -6.66 -2.23 9.23
N ALA A 95 -5.77 -3.21 9.12
CA ALA A 95 -4.35 -3.03 9.43
C ALA A 95 -3.70 -1.95 8.54
N PHE A 96 -4.12 -1.83 7.28
CA PHE A 96 -3.60 -0.80 6.37
C PHE A 96 -4.09 0.59 6.79
N GLN A 97 -5.38 0.71 7.09
CA GLN A 97 -5.95 1.96 7.55
C GLN A 97 -5.31 2.43 8.86
N ALA A 98 -5.15 1.51 9.81
CA ALA A 98 -4.52 1.81 11.09
C ALA A 98 -3.07 2.26 10.92
N LEU A 99 -2.29 1.57 10.08
CA LEU A 99 -0.91 1.97 9.81
C LEU A 99 -0.84 3.37 9.20
N CYS A 100 -1.66 3.64 8.18
CA CYS A 100 -1.66 4.95 7.52
C CYS A 100 -2.05 6.07 8.48
N HIS A 101 -3.08 5.84 9.29
CA HIS A 101 -3.52 6.81 10.29
C HIS A 101 -2.43 7.08 11.32
N ASP A 102 -1.88 6.04 11.90
CA ASP A 102 -0.87 6.17 12.96
C ASP A 102 0.43 6.77 12.41
N ALA A 103 0.81 6.44 11.19
CA ALA A 103 1.98 7.02 10.53
C ALA A 103 1.77 8.52 10.28
N ALA A 104 0.58 8.91 9.82
CA ALA A 104 0.26 10.32 9.61
C ALA A 104 0.31 11.12 10.92
N VAL A 105 -0.27 10.58 11.98
CA VAL A 105 -0.20 11.21 13.32
C VAL A 105 1.26 11.34 13.78
N ALA A 106 2.05 10.28 13.66
CA ALA A 106 3.46 10.30 14.06
C ALA A 106 4.27 11.32 13.25
N ALA A 107 3.93 11.52 11.99
CA ALA A 107 4.60 12.48 11.11
C ALA A 107 4.11 13.94 11.31
N GLY A 108 3.09 14.16 12.14
CA GLY A 108 2.57 15.48 12.43
C GLY A 108 1.37 15.90 11.58
N TYR A 109 0.68 14.95 10.94
CA TYR A 109 -0.48 15.20 10.08
C TYR A 109 -1.73 14.45 10.58
N PRO A 110 -2.27 14.81 11.76
CA PRO A 110 -3.36 14.04 12.38
C PRO A 110 -4.67 14.07 11.58
N ASP A 111 -4.85 15.04 10.69
CA ASP A 111 -6.07 15.20 9.89
C ASP A 111 -5.94 14.57 8.50
N PHE A 112 -4.85 13.91 8.22
CA PHE A 112 -4.65 13.23 6.92
C PHE A 112 -5.70 12.13 6.71
N ARG A 113 -6.30 12.13 5.50
CA ARG A 113 -7.33 11.13 5.11
C ARG A 113 -7.10 10.65 3.70
#